data_a5ab87351169b79bb379ea620c606a0a
#
_entry.id   a5ab87351169b79bb379ea620c606a0a
#
_cell.length_a   1.000
_cell.length_b   1.000
_cell.length_c   1.000
_cell.angle_alpha   90.00
_cell.angle_beta   90.00
_cell.angle_gamma   90.00
#
_symmetry.space_group_name_H-M   'P 1'
#
loop_
_entity.id
_entity.type
_entity.pdbx_description
1 polymer ?
#
loop_
_entity_poly.entity_id
_entity_poly.type
_entity_poly.pdbx_seq_one_letter_code
_entity_poly.pdbx_strand_id
1 'polypeptide(L)'
;MRLEVITPERICVDAAADRIVAEAPDGHFGILPNHGDFVTELVPGILVYQPTDGAERFVAIHSGTLVKCGSLVRVAVRRAIEGDDLGVLRARVEAEFRQQDEDERAARAALAMLEASIIRRFRELESLSP
;
A
#
# COMPACT_ATOMS: atom_id res chain seq x y z
N MET A 1 -17.82 -10.92 6.98
CA MET A 1 -17.42 -9.60 6.41
C MET A 1 -16.81 -9.79 5.03
N ARG A 2 -16.75 -8.74 4.28
CA ARG A 2 -16.15 -8.75 2.95
C ARG A 2 -14.84 -7.98 2.96
N LEU A 3 -13.79 -8.56 2.38
CA LEU A 3 -12.49 -7.92 2.24
C LEU A 3 -12.27 -7.53 0.77
N GLU A 4 -11.94 -6.26 0.55
CA GLU A 4 -11.48 -5.77 -0.75
C GLU A 4 -10.08 -5.17 -0.58
N VAL A 5 -9.12 -5.65 -1.37
CA VAL A 5 -7.79 -5.06 -1.47
C VAL A 5 -7.64 -4.42 -2.85
N ILE A 6 -7.45 -3.12 -2.87
CA ILE A 6 -7.50 -2.29 -4.07
C ILE A 6 -6.15 -1.61 -4.29
N THR A 7 -5.64 -1.69 -5.51
CA THR A 7 -4.52 -0.87 -5.98
C THR A 7 -5.02 0.10 -7.05
N PRO A 8 -4.21 1.10 -7.46
CA PRO A 8 -4.61 2.00 -8.54
C PRO A 8 -4.93 1.29 -9.86
N GLU A 9 -4.41 0.08 -10.06
CA GLU A 9 -4.55 -0.66 -11.31
C GLU A 9 -5.73 -1.64 -11.31
N ARG A 10 -6.06 -2.22 -10.13
CA ARG A 10 -7.09 -3.27 -10.07
C ARG A 10 -7.54 -3.57 -8.64
N ILE A 11 -8.61 -4.34 -8.54
CA ILE A 11 -9.01 -5.01 -7.29
C ILE A 11 -8.25 -6.33 -7.21
N CYS A 12 -7.35 -6.45 -6.22
CA CYS A 12 -6.51 -7.64 -6.06
C CYS A 12 -7.20 -8.75 -5.29
N VAL A 13 -8.00 -8.39 -4.29
CA VAL A 13 -8.77 -9.32 -3.47
C VAL A 13 -10.20 -8.80 -3.34
N ASP A 14 -11.16 -9.71 -3.50
CA ASP A 14 -12.58 -9.44 -3.27
C ASP A 14 -13.19 -10.75 -2.78
N ALA A 15 -13.26 -10.92 -1.46
CA ALA A 15 -13.64 -12.18 -0.85
C ALA A 15 -14.38 -12.00 0.47
N ALA A 16 -15.25 -12.96 0.80
CA ALA A 16 -15.79 -13.09 2.13
C ALA A 16 -14.72 -13.65 3.07
N ALA A 17 -14.54 -13.02 4.22
CA ALA A 17 -13.50 -13.36 5.17
C ALA A 17 -14.06 -13.44 6.59
N ASP A 18 -13.52 -14.36 7.39
CA ASP A 18 -13.87 -14.54 8.79
C ASP A 18 -12.89 -13.83 9.73
N ARG A 19 -11.67 -13.59 9.26
CA ARG A 19 -10.62 -12.93 10.04
C ARG A 19 -9.63 -12.26 9.11
N ILE A 20 -9.15 -11.10 9.53
CA ILE A 20 -8.10 -10.33 8.84
C ILE A 20 -7.07 -9.92 9.88
N VAL A 21 -5.78 -10.07 9.56
CA VAL A 21 -4.67 -9.58 10.38
C VAL A 21 -3.81 -8.68 9.50
N ALA A 22 -3.54 -7.48 9.98
CA ALA A 22 -2.74 -6.49 9.27
C ALA A 22 -1.80 -5.77 10.22
N GLU A 23 -0.92 -4.95 9.71
CA GLU A 23 0.04 -4.20 10.51
C GLU A 23 -0.12 -2.69 10.31
N ALA A 24 -0.35 -2.00 11.42
CA ALA A 24 -0.36 -0.55 11.52
C ALA A 24 0.99 -0.05 12.08
N PRO A 25 1.26 1.27 12.08
CA PRO A 25 2.51 1.78 12.65
C PRO A 25 2.77 1.40 14.11
N ASP A 26 1.74 1.16 14.88
CA ASP A 26 1.81 0.77 16.30
C ASP A 26 1.76 -0.75 16.54
N GLY A 27 1.74 -1.55 15.49
CA GLY A 27 1.81 -3.01 15.58
C GLY A 27 0.72 -3.74 14.80
N HIS A 28 0.72 -5.07 14.92
CA HIS A 28 -0.27 -5.93 14.29
C HIS A 28 -1.62 -5.82 15.01
N PHE A 29 -2.69 -5.93 14.24
CA PHE A 29 -4.06 -5.97 14.75
C PHE A 29 -4.90 -6.97 13.97
N GLY A 30 -5.95 -7.48 14.61
CA GLY A 30 -6.90 -8.41 13.99
C GLY A 30 -8.29 -7.80 13.87
N ILE A 31 -9.00 -8.17 12.82
CA ILE A 31 -10.39 -7.78 12.60
C ILE A 31 -11.24 -9.04 12.50
N LEU A 32 -12.25 -9.13 13.33
CA LEU A 32 -13.31 -10.13 13.28
C LEU A 32 -14.60 -9.48 12.75
N PRO A 33 -15.61 -10.26 12.30
CA PRO A 33 -16.81 -9.69 11.68
C PRO A 33 -17.55 -8.66 12.53
N ASN A 34 -17.50 -8.79 13.86
CA ASN A 34 -18.19 -7.90 14.80
C ASN A 34 -17.33 -6.72 15.28
N HIS A 35 -16.16 -6.53 14.70
CA HIS A 35 -15.29 -5.40 15.04
C HIS A 35 -15.98 -4.07 14.68
N GLY A 36 -15.82 -3.06 15.53
CA GLY A 36 -16.36 -1.73 15.28
C GLY A 36 -15.74 -1.06 14.06
N ASP A 37 -16.40 -0.07 13.54
CA ASP A 37 -15.90 0.71 12.40
C ASP A 37 -14.64 1.48 12.80
N PHE A 38 -13.65 1.51 11.93
CA PHE A 38 -12.43 2.27 12.17
C PHE A 38 -11.62 2.48 10.89
N VAL A 39 -10.67 3.41 10.96
CA VAL A 39 -9.73 3.73 9.88
C VAL A 39 -8.32 3.70 10.46
N THR A 40 -7.39 3.11 9.73
CA THR A 40 -5.98 3.11 10.12
C THR A 40 -5.06 3.13 8.91
N GLU A 41 -3.84 3.63 9.12
CA GLU A 41 -2.78 3.47 8.14
C GLU A 41 -2.20 2.07 8.22
N LEU A 42 -1.72 1.56 7.08
CA LEU A 42 -1.00 0.30 6.99
C LEU A 42 0.45 0.55 6.60
N VAL A 43 1.35 -0.15 7.27
CA VAL A 43 2.78 -0.17 6.90
C VAL A 43 3.04 -1.31 5.91
N PRO A 44 4.13 -1.27 5.13
CA PRO A 44 4.50 -2.38 4.27
C PRO A 44 4.66 -3.67 5.05
N GLY A 45 4.01 -4.74 4.61
CA GLY A 45 4.03 -6.02 5.30
C GLY A 45 3.10 -7.05 4.66
N ILE A 46 2.82 -8.12 5.40
CA ILE A 46 1.95 -9.19 4.96
C ILE A 46 0.59 -9.07 5.68
N LEU A 47 -0.46 -8.89 4.90
CA LEU A 47 -1.83 -9.01 5.37
C LEU A 47 -2.25 -10.47 5.25
N VAL A 48 -2.84 -11.01 6.31
CA VAL A 48 -3.31 -12.39 6.35
C VAL A 48 -4.82 -12.36 6.50
N TYR A 49 -5.52 -13.16 5.70
CA TYR A 49 -6.97 -13.29 5.88
C TYR A 49 -7.41 -14.75 5.76
N GLN A 50 -8.47 -15.08 6.48
CA GLN A 50 -9.10 -16.38 6.45
C GLN A 50 -10.37 -16.26 5.63
N PRO A 51 -10.39 -16.79 4.38
CA PRO A 51 -11.62 -16.86 3.61
C PRO A 51 -12.66 -17.72 4.31
N THR A 52 -13.93 -17.39 4.13
CA THR A 52 -15.03 -18.14 4.74
C THR A 52 -15.06 -19.61 4.28
N ASP A 53 -14.64 -19.88 3.06
CA ASP A 53 -14.72 -21.18 2.40
C ASP A 53 -13.36 -21.79 2.03
N GLY A 54 -12.26 -21.32 2.61
CA GLY A 54 -10.95 -21.78 2.21
C GLY A 54 -9.87 -21.69 3.27
N ALA A 55 -8.67 -22.05 2.87
CA ALA A 55 -7.48 -21.95 3.71
C ALA A 55 -7.00 -20.51 3.81
N GLU A 56 -6.27 -20.22 4.88
CA GLU A 56 -5.64 -18.92 5.13
C GLU A 56 -4.80 -18.46 3.93
N ARG A 57 -4.93 -17.19 3.57
CA ARG A 57 -4.24 -16.60 2.44
C ARG A 57 -3.41 -15.40 2.87
N PHE A 58 -2.38 -15.11 2.09
CA PHE A 58 -1.42 -14.04 2.36
C PHE A 58 -1.44 -13.04 1.21
N VAL A 59 -1.40 -11.75 1.55
CA VAL A 59 -1.26 -10.66 0.59
C VAL A 59 -0.14 -9.75 1.08
N ALA A 60 0.90 -9.62 0.29
CA ALA A 60 1.93 -8.63 0.56
C ALA A 60 1.42 -7.27 0.10
N ILE A 61 1.47 -6.30 0.98
CA ILE A 61 1.02 -4.93 0.70
C ILE A 61 2.13 -3.92 0.94
N HIS A 62 2.18 -2.91 0.12
CA HIS A 62 2.91 -1.68 0.40
C HIS A 62 2.06 -0.77 1.31
N SER A 63 2.53 0.40 1.66
CA SER A 63 1.79 1.34 2.52
C SER A 63 0.43 1.72 1.94
N GLY A 64 -0.52 1.98 2.81
CA GLY A 64 -1.87 2.38 2.42
C GLY A 64 -2.78 2.62 3.59
N THR A 65 -4.07 2.47 3.36
CA THR A 65 -5.13 2.74 4.33
C THR A 65 -6.12 1.59 4.39
N LEU A 66 -6.54 1.25 5.60
CA LEU A 66 -7.60 0.28 5.84
C LEU A 66 -8.82 0.98 6.45
N VAL A 67 -9.99 0.74 5.89
CA VAL A 67 -11.27 1.25 6.39
C VAL A 67 -12.20 0.08 6.65
N LYS A 68 -12.68 -0.05 7.87
CA LYS A 68 -13.79 -0.95 8.19
C LYS A 68 -15.07 -0.13 8.40
N CYS A 69 -16.07 -0.42 7.59
CA CYS A 69 -17.39 0.19 7.69
C CYS A 69 -18.45 -0.90 7.56
N GLY A 70 -19.17 -1.17 8.66
CA GLY A 70 -20.15 -2.26 8.71
C GLY A 70 -19.52 -3.62 8.43
N SER A 71 -20.01 -4.32 7.43
CA SER A 71 -19.49 -5.62 7.00
C SER A 71 -18.40 -5.55 5.93
N LEU A 72 -17.99 -4.35 5.53
CA LEU A 72 -16.98 -4.14 4.50
C LEU A 72 -15.65 -3.70 5.11
N VAL A 73 -14.57 -4.38 4.73
CA VAL A 73 -13.19 -3.95 4.99
C VAL A 73 -12.54 -3.64 3.65
N ARG A 74 -12.16 -2.40 3.46
CA ARG A 74 -11.50 -1.94 2.24
C ARG A 74 -10.08 -1.53 2.54
N VAL A 75 -9.14 -2.12 1.80
CA VAL A 75 -7.70 -1.85 1.91
C VAL A 75 -7.26 -1.20 0.61
N ALA A 76 -6.88 0.06 0.66
CA ALA A 76 -6.36 0.80 -0.47
C ALA A 76 -4.85 0.95 -0.31
N VAL A 77 -4.09 0.30 -1.17
CA VAL A 77 -2.64 0.24 -1.11
C VAL A 77 -2.02 0.56 -2.47
N ARG A 78 -0.77 0.95 -2.44
CA ARG A 78 -0.03 1.31 -3.66
C ARG A 78 0.29 0.07 -4.49
N ARG A 79 0.56 -1.05 -3.84
CA ARG A 79 0.88 -2.31 -4.48
C ARG A 79 0.46 -3.48 -3.59
N ALA A 80 0.02 -4.56 -4.22
CA ALA A 80 -0.36 -5.79 -3.54
C ALA A 80 0.05 -7.00 -4.37
N ILE A 81 0.53 -8.04 -3.68
CA ILE A 81 0.94 -9.31 -4.29
C ILE A 81 0.29 -10.44 -3.49
N GLU A 82 -0.54 -11.22 -4.13
CA GLU A 82 -1.19 -12.37 -3.52
C GLU A 82 -0.30 -13.61 -3.60
N GLY A 83 -0.34 -14.47 -2.57
CA GLY A 83 0.40 -15.73 -2.57
C GLY A 83 -0.06 -16.70 -1.51
N ASP A 84 0.22 -17.99 -1.75
CA ASP A 84 -0.15 -19.08 -0.83
C ASP A 84 1.03 -19.48 0.06
N ASP A 85 2.25 -19.20 -0.35
CA ASP A 85 3.49 -19.53 0.38
C ASP A 85 4.13 -18.26 0.91
N LEU A 86 4.22 -18.16 2.22
CA LEU A 86 4.75 -16.98 2.90
C LEU A 86 6.24 -16.71 2.59
N GLY A 87 7.05 -17.78 2.49
CA GLY A 87 8.48 -17.62 2.20
C GLY A 87 8.75 -17.09 0.80
N VAL A 88 8.09 -17.65 -0.19
CA VAL A 88 8.17 -17.19 -1.58
C VAL A 88 7.65 -15.77 -1.71
N LEU A 89 6.55 -15.46 -1.04
CA LEU A 89 5.94 -14.13 -1.06
C LEU A 89 6.86 -13.07 -0.46
N ARG A 90 7.50 -13.36 0.66
CA ARG A 90 8.46 -12.44 1.30
C ARG A 90 9.64 -12.10 0.40
N ALA A 91 10.23 -13.10 -0.25
CA ALA A 91 11.35 -12.89 -1.17
C ALA A 91 10.94 -12.00 -2.35
N ARG A 92 9.77 -12.25 -2.91
CA ARG A 92 9.22 -11.47 -4.02
C ARG A 92 8.91 -10.03 -3.63
N VAL A 93 8.37 -9.83 -2.42
CA VAL A 93 8.07 -8.52 -1.86
C VAL A 93 9.31 -7.66 -1.70
N GLU A 94 10.37 -8.21 -1.12
CA GLU A 94 11.61 -7.48 -0.95
C GLU A 94 12.17 -6.96 -2.27
N ALA A 95 12.12 -7.79 -3.31
CA ALA A 95 12.60 -7.39 -4.62
C ALA A 95 11.71 -6.32 -5.28
N GLU A 96 10.38 -6.55 -5.32
CA GLU A 96 9.46 -5.65 -6.03
C GLU A 96 9.24 -4.32 -5.31
N PHE A 97 9.13 -4.34 -3.97
CA PHE A 97 8.90 -3.11 -3.21
C PHE A 97 10.16 -2.26 -3.13
N ARG A 98 11.32 -2.88 -3.08
CA ARG A 98 12.60 -2.16 -3.17
C ARG A 98 12.76 -1.46 -4.50
N GLN A 99 12.43 -2.13 -5.59
CA GLN A 99 12.48 -1.55 -6.93
C GLN A 99 11.54 -0.35 -7.05
N GLN A 100 10.33 -0.46 -6.53
CA GLN A 100 9.36 0.64 -6.53
C GLN A 100 9.88 1.85 -5.75
N ASP A 101 10.48 1.65 -4.58
CA ASP A 101 11.05 2.73 -3.77
C ASP A 101 12.24 3.41 -4.46
N GLU A 102 13.08 2.65 -5.15
CA GLU A 102 14.17 3.18 -5.95
C GLU A 102 13.66 4.03 -7.13
N ASP A 103 12.63 3.57 -7.82
CA ASP A 103 12.00 4.30 -8.92
C ASP A 103 11.38 5.62 -8.43
N GLU A 104 10.74 5.63 -7.28
CA GLU A 104 10.20 6.84 -6.66
C GLU A 104 11.29 7.84 -6.28
N ARG A 105 12.39 7.37 -5.71
CA ARG A 105 13.53 8.24 -5.38
C ARG A 105 14.15 8.86 -6.62
N ALA A 106 14.29 8.09 -7.69
CA ALA A 106 14.80 8.57 -8.96
C ALA A 106 13.87 9.65 -9.56
N ALA A 107 12.56 9.42 -9.50
CA ALA A 107 11.55 10.37 -9.97
C ALA A 107 11.59 11.68 -9.17
N ARG A 108 11.70 11.61 -7.84
CA ARG A 108 11.82 12.79 -6.98
C ARG A 108 13.10 13.58 -7.24
N ALA A 109 14.21 12.89 -7.43
CA ALA A 109 15.49 13.52 -7.75
C ALA A 109 15.42 14.26 -9.10
N ALA A 110 14.83 13.64 -10.11
CA ALA A 110 14.63 14.26 -11.43
C ALA A 110 13.74 15.50 -11.33
N LEU A 111 12.65 15.44 -10.55
CA LEU A 111 11.75 16.57 -10.34
C LEU A 111 12.46 17.72 -9.62
N ALA A 112 13.25 17.42 -8.58
CA ALA A 112 14.01 18.44 -7.86
C ALA A 112 15.03 19.14 -8.76
N MET A 113 15.71 18.42 -9.65
CA MET A 113 16.63 19.00 -10.62
C MET A 113 15.91 19.91 -11.62
N LEU A 114 14.71 19.52 -12.06
CA LEU A 114 13.89 20.32 -12.96
C LEU A 114 13.45 21.63 -12.29
N GLU A 115 12.99 21.57 -11.06
CA GLU A 115 12.59 22.73 -10.27
C GLU A 115 13.75 23.72 -10.08
N ALA A 116 14.94 23.23 -9.74
CA ALA A 116 16.15 24.04 -9.62
C ALA A 116 16.51 24.72 -10.94
N SER A 117 16.38 24.04 -12.06
CA SER A 117 16.62 24.60 -13.39
C SER A 117 15.63 25.71 -13.73
N ILE A 118 14.35 25.55 -13.41
CA ILE A 118 13.32 26.56 -13.63
C ILE A 118 13.61 27.83 -12.80
N ILE A 119 13.93 27.67 -11.52
CA ILE A 119 14.26 28.79 -10.62
C ILE A 119 15.46 29.57 -11.15
N ARG A 120 16.48 28.89 -11.61
CA ARG A 120 17.68 29.51 -12.19
C ARG A 120 17.36 30.37 -13.41
N ARG A 121 16.50 29.86 -14.30
CA ARG A 121 16.06 30.61 -15.49
C ARG A 121 15.26 31.85 -15.12
N PHE A 122 14.40 31.77 -14.12
CA PHE A 122 13.67 32.95 -13.64
C PHE A 122 14.60 34.02 -13.08
N ARG A 123 15.64 33.66 -12.33
CA ARG A 123 16.65 34.60 -11.84
C ARG A 123 17.42 35.28 -12.95
N GLU A 124 17.77 34.53 -14.00
CA GLU A 124 18.44 35.11 -15.18
C GLU A 124 17.54 36.14 -15.88
N LEU A 125 16.23 35.87 -15.98
CA LEU A 125 15.27 36.80 -16.57
C LEU A 125 15.11 38.07 -15.72
N GLU A 126 15.10 37.95 -14.41
CA GLU A 126 15.04 39.09 -13.49
C GLU A 126 16.30 39.99 -13.60
N SER A 127 17.48 39.40 -13.79
CA SER A 127 18.72 40.14 -13.95
C SER A 127 18.79 40.93 -15.26
N LEU A 128 17.96 40.58 -16.26
CA LEU A 128 17.86 41.30 -17.52
C LEU A 128 16.88 42.49 -17.48
N SER A 129 16.07 42.60 -16.41
CA SER A 129 15.16 43.72 -16.22
C SER A 129 15.92 45.01 -15.84
N PRO A 130 15.65 46.14 -16.46
CA PRO A 130 16.27 47.42 -16.10
C PRO A 130 15.81 47.91 -14.72
#